data_f62cdbcdfff99625547b03cedee45ab9
#
_entry.id   f62cdbcdfff99625547b03cedee45ab9
#
_cell.length_a   1.000
_cell.length_b   1.000
_cell.length_c   1.000
_cell.angle_alpha   90.00
_cell.angle_beta   90.00
_cell.angle_gamma   90.00
#
_symmetry.space_group_name_H-M   'P 1'
#
loop_
_entity.id
_entity.type
_entity.pdbx_description
1 polymer ?
#
loop_
_entity_poly.entity_id
_entity_poly.type
_entity_poly.pdbx_seq_one_letter_code
_entity_poly.pdbx_strand_id
1 'polypeptide(L)'
;MLEQTEIIEKTLEVFKKCNVKTFPIDCIKIITNLGIPLYKYSDLPEAKIRKCHQISDDAFTLQRVIFYNDKFPHKERQRFSLMHEVGHIVLNHEGESSDNEKEADLFASNILAPRSIIWHLHFNSVKDICETFNVSCMAANRILTDYKTLPLWKHKNLHKNIRDWFFPYTSATTHNVMEKESDYDDNETDFLKVHRFIVGEEYIFTCSEYYHLHGSIF
;
A
#
# COMPACT_ATOMS: atom_id res chain seq x y z
N MET A 1 19.06 -2.34 -11.53
CA MET A 1 17.69 -1.84 -11.23
C MET A 1 16.70 -2.98 -11.45
N LEU A 2 15.91 -3.31 -10.42
CA LEU A 2 14.86 -4.32 -10.51
C LEU A 2 13.74 -3.84 -11.42
N GLU A 3 13.02 -4.77 -12.05
CA GLU A 3 11.80 -4.40 -12.76
C GLU A 3 10.68 -4.01 -11.78
N GLN A 4 9.84 -3.08 -12.18
CA GLN A 4 8.71 -2.62 -11.34
C GLN A 4 7.82 -3.79 -10.88
N THR A 5 7.64 -4.79 -11.73
CA THR A 5 6.89 -6.03 -11.42
C THR A 5 7.47 -6.80 -10.28
N GLU A 6 8.79 -6.97 -10.23
CA GLU A 6 9.48 -7.70 -9.16
C GLU A 6 9.26 -7.01 -7.81
N ILE A 7 9.31 -5.67 -7.78
CA ILE A 7 9.05 -4.88 -6.56
C ILE A 7 7.59 -5.06 -6.10
N ILE A 8 6.62 -5.07 -7.02
CA ILE A 8 5.21 -5.29 -6.69
C ILE A 8 4.98 -6.73 -6.20
N GLU A 9 5.67 -7.73 -6.77
CA GLU A 9 5.63 -9.12 -6.29
C GLU A 9 6.17 -9.23 -4.86
N LYS A 10 7.29 -8.57 -4.56
CA LYS A 10 7.82 -8.49 -3.18
C LYS A 10 6.84 -7.83 -2.22
N THR A 11 6.11 -6.81 -2.67
CA THR A 11 5.04 -6.21 -1.86
C THR A 11 3.94 -7.22 -1.53
N LEU A 12 3.50 -8.02 -2.50
CA LEU A 12 2.51 -9.08 -2.28
C LEU A 12 3.03 -10.18 -1.34
N GLU A 13 4.31 -10.57 -1.46
CA GLU A 13 4.94 -11.51 -0.54
C GLU A 13 4.88 -11.01 0.91
N VAL A 14 5.16 -9.71 1.13
CA VAL A 14 5.08 -9.08 2.46
C VAL A 14 3.64 -9.07 2.97
N PHE A 15 2.66 -8.70 2.15
CA PHE A 15 1.25 -8.76 2.54
C PHE A 15 0.85 -10.16 3.02
N LYS A 16 1.26 -11.19 2.27
CA LYS A 16 0.97 -12.59 2.62
C LYS A 16 1.68 -13.02 3.91
N LYS A 17 2.99 -12.78 4.00
CA LYS A 17 3.80 -13.17 5.15
C LYS A 17 3.33 -12.49 6.45
N CYS A 18 2.94 -11.22 6.36
CA CYS A 18 2.48 -10.43 7.51
C CYS A 18 0.97 -10.53 7.74
N ASN A 19 0.24 -11.27 6.91
CA ASN A 19 -1.21 -11.40 6.94
C ASN A 19 -1.94 -10.04 6.96
N VAL A 20 -1.48 -9.12 6.11
CA VAL A 20 -2.10 -7.80 5.95
C VAL A 20 -3.39 -7.95 5.16
N LYS A 21 -4.54 -7.51 5.73
CA LYS A 21 -5.88 -7.66 5.13
C LYS A 21 -6.66 -6.35 5.04
N THR A 22 -6.17 -5.28 5.68
CA THR A 22 -6.90 -4.02 5.79
C THR A 22 -5.98 -2.82 5.57
N PHE A 23 -6.57 -1.68 5.23
CA PHE A 23 -5.91 -0.37 5.16
C PHE A 23 -6.55 0.59 6.17
N PRO A 24 -5.79 1.57 6.67
CA PRO A 24 -4.36 1.75 6.47
C PRO A 24 -3.54 0.65 7.13
N ILE A 25 -2.44 0.23 6.52
CA ILE A 25 -1.58 -0.83 7.09
C ILE A 25 -0.90 -0.36 8.38
N ASP A 26 -0.64 -1.29 9.28
CA ASP A 26 0.20 -1.05 10.46
C ASP A 26 1.68 -1.33 10.13
N CYS A 27 2.46 -0.27 9.93
CA CYS A 27 3.88 -0.36 9.57
C CYS A 27 4.70 -1.08 10.65
N ILE A 28 4.41 -0.83 11.93
CA ILE A 28 5.15 -1.46 13.05
C ILE A 28 4.88 -2.96 13.09
N LYS A 29 3.61 -3.36 12.91
CA LYS A 29 3.22 -4.76 12.84
C LYS A 29 3.89 -5.48 11.66
N ILE A 30 4.01 -4.84 10.50
CA ILE A 30 4.72 -5.41 9.35
C ILE A 30 6.19 -5.64 9.70
N ILE A 31 6.89 -4.63 10.24
CA ILE A 31 8.29 -4.72 10.63
C ILE A 31 8.51 -5.86 11.63
N THR A 32 7.65 -5.93 12.66
CA THR A 32 7.69 -6.99 13.68
C THR A 32 7.47 -8.38 13.07
N ASN A 33 6.46 -8.54 12.20
CA ASN A 33 6.14 -9.82 11.56
C ASN A 33 7.23 -10.28 10.57
N LEU A 34 7.99 -9.34 10.00
CA LEU A 34 9.16 -9.64 9.19
C LEU A 34 10.37 -10.06 10.03
N GLY A 35 10.33 -9.88 11.36
CA GLY A 35 11.43 -10.14 12.27
C GLY A 35 12.54 -9.10 12.16
N ILE A 36 12.23 -7.89 11.73
CA ILE A 36 13.21 -6.80 11.61
C ILE A 36 13.31 -6.07 12.95
N PRO A 37 14.51 -5.98 13.57
CA PRO A 37 14.68 -5.18 14.78
C PRO A 37 14.39 -3.71 14.52
N LEU A 38 13.64 -3.09 15.43
CA LEU A 38 13.19 -1.70 15.31
C LEU A 38 13.47 -0.94 16.60
N TYR A 39 14.16 0.19 16.51
CA TYR A 39 14.47 1.05 17.65
C TYR A 39 13.96 2.47 17.42
N LYS A 40 13.31 3.01 18.43
CA LYS A 40 12.94 4.43 18.46
C LYS A 40 14.16 5.27 18.86
N TYR A 41 14.28 6.45 18.28
CA TYR A 41 15.31 7.40 18.73
C TYR A 41 15.14 7.74 20.20
N SER A 42 13.89 7.92 20.67
CA SER A 42 13.61 8.28 22.07
C SER A 42 14.04 7.22 23.09
N ASP A 43 14.23 5.96 22.67
CA ASP A 43 14.65 4.87 23.56
C ASP A 43 16.19 4.77 23.68
N LEU A 44 16.93 5.60 22.91
CA LEU A 44 18.39 5.57 22.88
C LEU A 44 19.00 6.60 23.86
N PRO A 45 20.24 6.37 24.34
CA PRO A 45 20.99 7.38 25.04
C PRO A 45 21.19 8.66 24.21
N GLU A 46 21.20 9.82 24.83
CA GLU A 46 21.23 11.14 24.18
C GLU A 46 22.37 11.30 23.14
N ALA A 47 23.55 10.76 23.45
CA ALA A 47 24.68 10.78 22.51
C ALA A 47 24.40 9.98 21.23
N LYS A 48 23.60 8.89 21.32
CA LYS A 48 23.19 8.09 20.14
C LYS A 48 22.07 8.79 19.38
N ILE A 49 21.11 9.44 20.09
CA ILE A 49 20.05 10.23 19.45
C ILE A 49 20.67 11.29 18.53
N ARG A 50 21.65 12.05 19.02
CA ARG A 50 22.35 13.05 18.21
C ARG A 50 23.01 12.45 16.96
N LYS A 51 23.60 11.25 17.06
CA LYS A 51 24.16 10.55 15.90
C LYS A 51 23.09 10.10 14.91
N CYS A 52 21.95 9.61 15.39
CA CYS A 52 20.83 9.25 14.52
C CYS A 52 20.36 10.45 13.71
N HIS A 53 20.16 11.62 14.33
CA HIS A 53 19.77 12.85 13.63
C HIS A 53 20.84 13.37 12.64
N GLN A 54 22.12 13.01 12.80
CA GLN A 54 23.15 13.32 11.80
C GLN A 54 23.04 12.44 10.54
N ILE A 55 22.44 11.25 10.68
CA ILE A 55 22.22 10.31 9.56
C ILE A 55 20.90 10.62 8.88
N SER A 56 19.81 10.66 9.64
CA SER A 56 18.46 10.92 9.14
C SER A 56 17.57 11.54 10.22
N ASP A 57 16.72 12.50 9.83
CA ASP A 57 15.70 13.03 10.72
C ASP A 57 14.47 12.12 10.84
N ASP A 58 14.26 11.21 9.90
CA ASP A 58 13.09 10.36 9.79
C ASP A 58 13.36 8.93 10.27
N ALA A 59 14.10 8.17 9.47
CA ALA A 59 14.48 6.79 9.73
C ALA A 59 15.72 6.41 8.89
N PHE A 60 16.41 5.36 9.29
CA PHE A 60 17.47 4.73 8.49
C PHE A 60 17.68 3.28 8.89
N THR A 61 18.25 2.50 8.00
CA THR A 61 18.63 1.11 8.23
C THR A 61 20.14 0.98 8.42
N LEU A 62 20.55 0.29 9.45
CA LEU A 62 21.94 -0.12 9.67
C LEU A 62 22.00 -1.61 9.99
N GLN A 63 22.74 -2.38 9.18
CA GLN A 63 22.89 -3.84 9.38
C GLN A 63 21.52 -4.56 9.56
N ARG A 64 20.54 -4.23 8.72
CA ARG A 64 19.16 -4.76 8.76
C ARG A 64 18.39 -4.43 10.07
N VAL A 65 18.80 -3.43 10.80
CA VAL A 65 18.12 -2.86 11.96
C VAL A 65 17.58 -1.50 11.57
N ILE A 66 16.30 -1.25 11.81
CA ILE A 66 15.68 0.05 11.53
C ILE A 66 15.71 0.92 12.78
N PHE A 67 16.20 2.14 12.62
CA PHE A 67 16.12 3.21 13.61
C PHE A 67 15.20 4.31 13.09
N TYR A 68 14.29 4.82 13.91
CA TYR A 68 13.34 5.83 13.47
C TYR A 68 13.03 6.88 14.51
N ASN A 69 12.73 8.08 14.06
CA ASN A 69 12.30 9.19 14.89
C ASN A 69 10.81 9.07 15.23
N ASP A 70 10.51 8.50 16.40
CA ASP A 70 9.13 8.32 16.88
C ASP A 70 8.42 9.64 17.23
N LYS A 71 9.19 10.73 17.38
CA LYS A 71 8.67 12.09 17.63
C LYS A 71 8.53 12.93 16.35
N PHE A 72 8.77 12.33 15.18
CA PHE A 72 8.62 13.05 13.92
C PHE A 72 7.17 13.55 13.76
N PRO A 73 6.95 14.86 13.43
CA PRO A 73 5.63 15.47 13.54
C PRO A 73 4.64 14.97 12.46
N HIS A 74 5.13 14.58 11.29
CA HIS A 74 4.29 14.16 10.16
C HIS A 74 4.19 12.63 10.11
N LYS A 75 3.08 12.09 10.58
CA LYS A 75 2.88 10.64 10.71
C LYS A 75 2.87 9.91 9.37
N GLU A 76 2.30 10.51 8.34
CA GLU A 76 2.27 9.95 6.98
C GLU A 76 3.69 9.81 6.41
N ARG A 77 4.55 10.81 6.66
CA ARG A 77 5.96 10.75 6.26
C ARG A 77 6.72 9.70 7.07
N GLN A 78 6.50 9.64 8.39
CA GLN A 78 7.11 8.61 9.23
C GLN A 78 6.76 7.20 8.74
N ARG A 79 5.49 6.97 8.35
CA ARG A 79 5.03 5.71 7.77
C ARG A 79 5.75 5.39 6.46
N PHE A 80 5.90 6.41 5.60
CA PHE A 80 6.61 6.25 4.33
C PHE A 80 8.08 5.88 4.56
N SER A 81 8.78 6.61 5.43
CA SER A 81 10.18 6.34 5.76
C SER A 81 10.38 4.94 6.35
N LEU A 82 9.49 4.48 7.25
CA LEU A 82 9.54 3.12 7.77
C LEU A 82 9.39 2.05 6.67
N MET A 83 8.47 2.24 5.72
CA MET A 83 8.28 1.28 4.62
C MET A 83 9.37 1.38 3.55
N HIS A 84 10.02 2.53 3.39
CA HIS A 84 11.20 2.74 2.58
C HIS A 84 12.38 1.91 3.13
N GLU A 85 12.64 1.98 4.44
CA GLU A 85 13.66 1.17 5.11
C GLU A 85 13.36 -0.34 5.02
N VAL A 86 12.09 -0.73 5.15
CA VAL A 86 11.66 -2.10 4.89
C VAL A 86 11.95 -2.50 3.44
N GLY A 87 11.75 -1.58 2.50
CA GLY A 87 12.07 -1.77 1.09
C GLY A 87 13.54 -2.14 0.88
N HIS A 88 14.47 -1.38 1.45
CA HIS A 88 15.90 -1.71 1.38
C HIS A 88 16.20 -3.13 1.89
N ILE A 89 15.58 -3.51 3.00
CA ILE A 89 15.80 -4.84 3.60
C ILE A 89 15.18 -5.97 2.75
N VAL A 90 13.95 -5.79 2.27
CA VAL A 90 13.20 -6.81 1.51
C VAL A 90 13.79 -7.03 0.12
N LEU A 91 14.25 -5.95 -0.51
CA LEU A 91 14.88 -5.97 -1.84
C LEU A 91 16.37 -6.34 -1.79
N ASN A 92 16.90 -6.56 -0.56
CA ASN A 92 18.32 -6.90 -0.32
C ASN A 92 19.30 -5.90 -0.95
N HIS A 93 19.02 -4.61 -0.79
CA HIS A 93 19.92 -3.57 -1.28
C HIS A 93 21.25 -3.60 -0.53
N GLU A 94 22.35 -3.55 -1.28
CA GLU A 94 23.70 -3.42 -0.76
C GLU A 94 24.26 -2.05 -1.16
N GLY A 95 24.65 -1.26 -0.16
CA GLY A 95 25.18 0.08 -0.36
C GLY A 95 24.14 1.11 -0.83
N GLU A 96 24.56 2.35 -0.94
CA GLU A 96 23.78 3.48 -1.39
C GLU A 96 23.89 3.64 -2.91
N SER A 97 22.76 3.62 -3.61
CA SER A 97 22.71 3.95 -5.03
C SER A 97 21.39 4.64 -5.36
N SER A 98 21.39 5.51 -6.37
CA SER A 98 20.16 6.17 -6.84
C SER A 98 19.09 5.19 -7.29
N ASP A 99 19.46 4.00 -7.74
CA ASP A 99 18.51 2.98 -8.16
C ASP A 99 17.90 2.28 -6.95
N ASN A 100 18.70 1.94 -5.93
CA ASN A 100 18.21 1.37 -4.67
C ASN A 100 17.19 2.30 -3.99
N GLU A 101 17.46 3.62 -3.99
CA GLU A 101 16.53 4.61 -3.42
C GLU A 101 15.19 4.64 -4.17
N LYS A 102 15.22 4.64 -5.51
CA LYS A 102 13.99 4.59 -6.33
C LYS A 102 13.21 3.31 -6.12
N GLU A 103 13.88 2.18 -6.00
CA GLU A 103 13.27 0.88 -5.75
C GLU A 103 12.63 0.83 -4.35
N ALA A 104 13.31 1.34 -3.32
CA ALA A 104 12.77 1.46 -1.97
C ALA A 104 11.57 2.42 -1.92
N ASP A 105 11.61 3.55 -2.62
CA ASP A 105 10.49 4.48 -2.76
C ASP A 105 9.28 3.82 -3.43
N LEU A 106 9.53 3.07 -4.50
CA LEU A 106 8.48 2.35 -5.22
C LEU A 106 7.85 1.26 -4.35
N PHE A 107 8.67 0.51 -3.61
CA PHE A 107 8.22 -0.47 -2.64
C PHE A 107 7.34 0.19 -1.56
N ALA A 108 7.85 1.26 -0.91
CA ALA A 108 7.13 2.00 0.12
C ALA A 108 5.78 2.52 -0.37
N SER A 109 5.77 3.07 -1.57
CA SER A 109 4.55 3.59 -2.18
C SER A 109 3.52 2.50 -2.49
N ASN A 110 3.97 1.32 -2.96
CA ASN A 110 3.06 0.21 -3.28
C ASN A 110 2.57 -0.54 -2.03
N ILE A 111 3.39 -0.67 -0.99
CA ILE A 111 2.95 -1.33 0.24
C ILE A 111 1.96 -0.47 1.03
N LEU A 112 2.14 0.87 1.03
CA LEU A 112 1.22 1.79 1.69
C LEU A 112 -0.09 1.96 0.95
N ALA A 113 -0.05 2.11 -0.39
CA ALA A 113 -1.21 2.37 -1.23
C ALA A 113 -1.09 1.63 -2.58
N PRO A 114 -1.43 0.34 -2.62
CA PRO A 114 -1.29 -0.50 -3.81
C PRO A 114 -2.18 -0.01 -4.96
N ARG A 115 -1.59 0.25 -6.13
CA ARG A 115 -2.32 0.69 -7.33
C ARG A 115 -3.42 -0.28 -7.74
N SER A 116 -3.21 -1.58 -7.53
CA SER A 116 -4.21 -2.63 -7.79
C SER A 116 -5.48 -2.46 -6.96
N ILE A 117 -5.34 -2.00 -5.71
CA ILE A 117 -6.46 -1.76 -4.81
C ILE A 117 -7.16 -0.45 -5.16
N ILE A 118 -6.39 0.60 -5.44
CA ILE A 118 -6.92 1.90 -5.89
C ILE A 118 -7.75 1.71 -7.17
N TRP A 119 -7.26 0.93 -8.11
CA TRP A 119 -7.99 0.58 -9.32
C TRP A 119 -9.26 -0.22 -9.04
N HIS A 120 -9.17 -1.23 -8.18
CA HIS A 120 -10.31 -2.06 -7.82
C HIS A 120 -11.42 -1.28 -7.10
N LEU A 121 -11.03 -0.31 -6.27
CA LEU A 121 -11.96 0.56 -5.53
C LEU A 121 -12.43 1.77 -6.36
N HIS A 122 -11.98 1.89 -7.61
CA HIS A 122 -12.29 3.02 -8.49
C HIS A 122 -12.00 4.40 -7.88
N PHE A 123 -10.97 4.49 -7.04
CA PHE A 123 -10.60 5.77 -6.44
C PHE A 123 -10.08 6.73 -7.49
N ASN A 124 -10.71 7.89 -7.59
CA ASN A 124 -10.37 8.94 -8.55
C ASN A 124 -10.04 10.29 -7.89
N SER A 125 -10.12 10.36 -6.57
CA SER A 125 -9.81 11.57 -5.80
C SER A 125 -8.59 11.39 -4.89
N VAL A 126 -7.84 12.48 -4.70
CA VAL A 126 -6.74 12.54 -3.74
C VAL A 126 -7.23 12.27 -2.32
N LYS A 127 -8.42 12.77 -1.99
CA LYS A 127 -9.03 12.62 -0.67
C LYS A 127 -9.25 11.15 -0.32
N ASP A 128 -9.87 10.37 -1.21
CA ASP A 128 -10.16 8.95 -0.96
C ASP A 128 -8.88 8.15 -0.70
N ILE A 129 -7.81 8.45 -1.45
CA ILE A 129 -6.51 7.82 -1.28
C ILE A 129 -5.88 8.21 0.06
N CYS A 130 -5.90 9.50 0.42
CA CYS A 130 -5.37 9.98 1.71
C CYS A 130 -6.08 9.30 2.88
N GLU A 131 -7.39 9.28 2.89
CA GLU A 131 -8.21 8.78 4.00
C GLU A 131 -8.09 7.26 4.14
N THR A 132 -8.15 6.53 3.02
CA THR A 132 -8.09 5.06 3.04
C THR A 132 -6.71 4.54 3.43
N PHE A 133 -5.65 5.15 2.90
CA PHE A 133 -4.30 4.60 3.07
C PHE A 133 -3.45 5.35 4.10
N ASN A 134 -3.95 6.45 4.64
CA ASN A 134 -3.23 7.32 5.56
C ASN A 134 -1.86 7.73 4.99
N VAL A 135 -1.90 8.31 3.79
CA VAL A 135 -0.76 8.89 3.09
C VAL A 135 -0.96 10.40 2.91
N SER A 136 0.12 11.16 2.73
CA SER A 136 0.02 12.60 2.51
C SER A 136 -0.68 12.94 1.19
N CYS A 137 -1.34 14.12 1.12
CA CYS A 137 -1.99 14.58 -0.11
C CYS A 137 -1.02 14.66 -1.29
N MET A 138 0.25 15.00 -1.03
CA MET A 138 1.28 15.03 -2.09
C MET A 138 1.58 13.61 -2.60
N ALA A 139 1.72 12.64 -1.72
CA ALA A 139 1.90 11.24 -2.10
C ALA A 139 0.65 10.70 -2.84
N ALA A 140 -0.55 10.96 -2.34
CA ALA A 140 -1.79 10.56 -2.98
C ALA A 140 -1.96 11.15 -4.38
N ASN A 141 -1.61 12.43 -4.57
CA ASN A 141 -1.65 13.06 -5.90
C ASN A 141 -0.66 12.41 -6.87
N ARG A 142 0.56 12.09 -6.42
CA ARG A 142 1.53 11.35 -7.23
C ARG A 142 1.00 9.96 -7.60
N ILE A 143 0.48 9.23 -6.63
CA ILE A 143 -0.11 7.90 -6.81
C ILE A 143 -1.25 7.94 -7.84
N LEU A 144 -2.13 8.93 -7.76
CA LEU A 144 -3.24 9.10 -8.70
C LEU A 144 -2.77 9.45 -10.11
N THR A 145 -1.68 10.23 -10.23
CA THR A 145 -1.05 10.53 -11.52
C THR A 145 -0.41 9.28 -12.12
N ASP A 146 0.36 8.53 -11.34
CA ASP A 146 0.97 7.26 -11.76
C ASP A 146 -0.10 6.27 -12.20
N TYR A 147 -1.19 6.15 -11.44
CA TYR A 147 -2.30 5.26 -11.74
C TYR A 147 -2.92 5.53 -13.12
N LYS A 148 -3.10 6.80 -13.50
CA LYS A 148 -3.66 7.19 -14.81
C LYS A 148 -2.71 6.90 -15.98
N THR A 149 -1.41 6.78 -15.71
CA THR A 149 -0.37 6.59 -16.75
C THR A 149 0.15 5.15 -16.83
N LEU A 150 0.01 4.37 -15.75
CA LEU A 150 0.53 3.01 -15.69
C LEU A 150 -0.34 2.05 -16.51
N PRO A 151 0.26 1.26 -17.41
CA PRO A 151 -0.46 0.22 -18.15
C PRO A 151 -0.70 -1.01 -17.23
N LEU A 152 -1.66 -0.90 -16.30
CA LEU A 152 -2.02 -2.00 -15.38
C LEU A 152 -2.38 -3.30 -16.12
N TRP A 153 -2.82 -3.20 -17.35
CA TRP A 153 -3.12 -4.33 -18.22
C TRP A 153 -1.90 -5.21 -18.56
N LYS A 154 -0.68 -4.67 -18.50
CA LYS A 154 0.55 -5.46 -18.77
C LYS A 154 0.79 -6.56 -17.73
N HIS A 155 0.28 -6.40 -16.49
CA HIS A 155 0.53 -7.32 -15.39
C HIS A 155 -0.77 -7.78 -14.71
N LYS A 156 -1.80 -8.07 -15.51
CA LYS A 156 -3.15 -8.44 -15.05
C LYS A 156 -3.15 -9.49 -13.94
N ASN A 157 -2.34 -10.54 -14.07
CA ASN A 157 -2.30 -11.63 -13.08
C ASN A 157 -1.77 -11.16 -11.72
N LEU A 158 -0.73 -10.33 -11.69
CA LEU A 158 -0.18 -9.79 -10.45
C LEU A 158 -1.18 -8.87 -9.75
N HIS A 159 -1.79 -7.95 -10.50
CA HIS A 159 -2.82 -7.05 -9.99
C HIS A 159 -4.05 -7.83 -9.49
N LYS A 160 -4.45 -8.88 -10.20
CA LYS A 160 -5.49 -9.80 -9.75
C LYS A 160 -5.11 -10.49 -8.45
N ASN A 161 -3.89 -11.01 -8.33
CA ASN A 161 -3.43 -11.70 -7.11
C ASN A 161 -3.43 -10.77 -5.88
N ILE A 162 -3.04 -9.49 -6.04
CA ILE A 162 -3.11 -8.50 -4.97
C ILE A 162 -4.55 -8.23 -4.59
N ARG A 163 -5.42 -7.98 -5.57
CA ARG A 163 -6.87 -7.78 -5.33
C ARG A 163 -7.45 -8.97 -4.58
N ASP A 164 -7.25 -10.17 -5.08
CA ASP A 164 -7.84 -11.40 -4.52
C ASP A 164 -7.29 -11.72 -3.12
N TRP A 165 -6.12 -11.23 -2.77
CA TRP A 165 -5.60 -11.30 -1.42
C TRP A 165 -6.39 -10.46 -0.43
N PHE A 166 -6.77 -9.23 -0.80
CA PHE A 166 -7.55 -8.34 0.05
C PHE A 166 -9.06 -8.61 -0.04
N PHE A 167 -9.54 -9.01 -1.21
CA PHE A 167 -10.96 -9.27 -1.51
C PHE A 167 -11.14 -10.71 -2.04
N PRO A 168 -10.96 -11.73 -1.18
CA PRO A 168 -11.12 -13.11 -1.62
C PRO A 168 -12.57 -13.38 -2.01
N TYR A 169 -12.78 -14.04 -3.15
CA TYR A 169 -14.09 -14.53 -3.53
C TYR A 169 -14.59 -15.52 -2.47
N THR A 170 -15.67 -15.18 -1.78
CA THR A 170 -16.35 -16.13 -0.91
C THR A 170 -17.35 -16.93 -1.76
N SER A 171 -17.41 -18.25 -1.57
CA SER A 171 -18.28 -19.17 -2.33
C SER A 171 -19.78 -18.82 -2.27
N ALA A 172 -20.20 -17.96 -1.35
CA ALA A 172 -21.56 -17.42 -1.29
C ALA A 172 -21.92 -16.48 -2.45
N THR A 173 -20.89 -15.91 -3.13
CA THR A 173 -21.09 -14.99 -4.26
C THR A 173 -21.12 -15.72 -5.61
N THR A 174 -20.66 -16.98 -5.67
CA THR A 174 -20.53 -17.74 -6.92
C THR A 174 -21.85 -18.27 -7.47
N HIS A 175 -22.90 -18.40 -6.67
CA HIS A 175 -24.19 -18.90 -7.19
C HIS A 175 -24.97 -17.90 -8.07
N ASN A 176 -24.69 -16.60 -7.96
CA ASN A 176 -25.37 -15.58 -8.78
C ASN A 176 -24.54 -15.05 -9.96
N VAL A 177 -23.26 -15.44 -10.09
CA VAL A 177 -22.37 -14.94 -11.14
C VAL A 177 -22.16 -15.98 -12.26
N MET A 178 -22.29 -17.28 -11.97
CA MET A 178 -22.05 -18.33 -12.98
C MET A 178 -23.15 -18.46 -14.06
N GLU A 179 -24.31 -17.83 -13.89
CA GLU A 179 -25.35 -17.83 -14.95
C GLU A 179 -25.19 -16.72 -16.01
N LYS A 180 -24.18 -15.84 -15.90
CA LYS A 180 -23.97 -14.70 -16.82
C LYS A 180 -22.59 -14.59 -17.47
N GLU A 181 -21.76 -15.62 -17.44
CA GLU A 181 -20.42 -15.56 -18.06
C GLU A 181 -20.40 -15.88 -19.58
N SER A 182 -21.53 -15.93 -20.27
CA SER A 182 -21.56 -16.26 -21.71
C SER A 182 -21.63 -15.06 -22.66
N ASP A 183 -21.81 -13.83 -22.19
CA ASP A 183 -21.84 -12.65 -23.06
C ASP A 183 -21.01 -11.49 -22.45
N TYR A 184 -19.72 -11.48 -22.75
CA TYR A 184 -18.88 -10.29 -22.55
C TYR A 184 -19.15 -9.32 -23.70
N ASP A 185 -20.10 -8.43 -23.50
CA ASP A 185 -20.21 -7.19 -24.26
C ASP A 185 -19.55 -6.06 -23.46
N ASP A 186 -18.70 -5.29 -24.14
CA ASP A 186 -17.80 -4.26 -23.58
C ASP A 186 -18.53 -3.00 -23.04
N ASN A 187 -19.68 -3.14 -22.36
CA ASN A 187 -20.38 -2.01 -21.80
C ASN A 187 -20.16 -1.84 -20.30
N GLU A 188 -19.47 -0.79 -19.99
CA GLU A 188 -18.91 -0.29 -18.71
C GLU A 188 -19.90 -0.14 -17.53
N THR A 189 -21.17 -0.42 -17.70
CA THR A 189 -22.23 -0.05 -16.75
C THR A 189 -22.69 -1.14 -15.77
N ASP A 190 -22.37 -2.41 -15.98
CA ASP A 190 -22.87 -3.51 -15.16
C ASP A 190 -21.91 -3.96 -14.03
N PHE A 191 -20.70 -3.40 -13.98
CA PHE A 191 -19.67 -3.75 -12.99
C PHE A 191 -19.94 -3.16 -11.59
N LEU A 192 -20.86 -2.23 -11.47
CA LEU A 192 -21.10 -1.45 -10.25
C LEU A 192 -21.99 -2.11 -9.19
N LYS A 193 -22.53 -3.31 -9.44
CA LYS A 193 -23.63 -3.82 -8.61
C LYS A 193 -23.25 -4.78 -7.46
N VAL A 194 -22.02 -5.27 -7.33
CA VAL A 194 -21.73 -6.35 -6.36
C VAL A 194 -20.37 -6.23 -5.67
N HIS A 195 -20.02 -5.12 -5.05
CA HIS A 195 -18.84 -5.12 -4.19
C HIS A 195 -19.13 -4.49 -2.83
N ARG A 196 -19.01 -5.31 -1.78
CA ARG A 196 -19.01 -4.85 -0.38
C ARG A 196 -17.57 -4.53 0.02
N PHE A 197 -17.36 -3.37 0.60
CA PHE A 197 -16.04 -2.92 1.07
C PHE A 197 -15.97 -3.01 2.58
N ILE A 198 -14.83 -3.52 3.08
CA ILE A 198 -14.50 -3.47 4.51
C ILE A 198 -13.48 -2.34 4.67
N VAL A 199 -13.91 -1.23 5.26
CA VAL A 199 -13.06 -0.13 5.68
C VAL A 199 -13.12 -0.08 7.21
N GLY A 200 -12.12 -0.72 7.88
CA GLY A 200 -12.13 -0.87 9.34
C GLY A 200 -13.07 -1.98 9.84
N GLU A 201 -13.06 -2.24 11.15
CA GLU A 201 -13.81 -3.35 11.76
C GLU A 201 -15.35 -3.16 11.79
N GLU A 202 -15.90 -2.01 11.40
CA GLU A 202 -17.32 -1.68 11.66
C GLU A 202 -18.19 -1.30 10.45
N TYR A 203 -17.68 -1.15 9.21
CA TYR A 203 -18.54 -0.72 8.10
C TYR A 203 -18.32 -1.51 6.82
N ILE A 204 -19.38 -2.18 6.38
CA ILE A 204 -19.50 -2.83 5.06
C ILE A 204 -20.38 -1.91 4.22
N PHE A 205 -19.81 -1.27 3.19
CA PHE A 205 -20.58 -0.50 2.22
C PHE A 205 -20.64 -1.23 0.88
N THR A 206 -21.79 -1.16 0.22
CA THR A 206 -21.89 -1.46 -1.21
C THR A 206 -21.44 -0.23 -2.00
N CYS A 207 -20.96 -0.42 -3.23
CA CYS A 207 -20.64 0.71 -4.12
C CYS A 207 -21.78 1.73 -4.22
N SER A 208 -23.03 1.24 -4.28
CA SER A 208 -24.23 2.08 -4.35
C SER A 208 -24.43 2.93 -3.09
N GLU A 209 -24.18 2.38 -1.89
CA GLU A 209 -24.32 3.10 -0.62
C GLU A 209 -23.21 4.16 -0.45
N TYR A 210 -21.98 3.86 -0.89
CA TYR A 210 -20.89 4.81 -0.85
C TYR A 210 -21.16 6.04 -1.74
N TYR A 211 -21.69 5.85 -2.95
CA TYR A 211 -22.09 6.96 -3.84
C TYR A 211 -23.26 7.77 -3.32
N HIS A 212 -24.21 7.14 -2.59
CA HIS A 212 -25.32 7.86 -1.96
C HIS A 212 -24.90 8.73 -0.78
N LEU A 213 -23.89 8.32 -0.01
CA LEU A 213 -23.38 9.07 1.14
C LEU A 213 -22.44 10.23 0.75
N HIS A 214 -21.76 10.13 -0.40
CA HIS A 214 -20.73 11.09 -0.79
C HIS A 214 -21.06 11.92 -2.03
N GLY A 215 -22.26 11.74 -2.61
CA GLY A 215 -22.76 12.50 -3.75
C GLY A 215 -22.05 12.14 -5.06
N SER A 216 -22.83 11.95 -6.14
CA SER A 216 -22.29 11.88 -7.49
C SER A 216 -21.61 13.20 -7.84
N ILE A 217 -20.32 13.16 -8.13
CA ILE A 217 -19.63 14.28 -8.77
C ILE A 217 -19.65 13.97 -10.27
N PHE A 218 -20.56 14.61 -10.99
CA PHE A 218 -20.40 14.93 -12.38
C PHE A 218 -19.82 16.32 -12.49
#